data_626eb978f820e1a97ff8ed89c9e7bc26
#
_entry.id   626eb978f820e1a97ff8ed89c9e7bc26
#
_cell.length_a   1.000
_cell.length_b   1.000
_cell.length_c   1.000
_cell.angle_alpha   90.00
_cell.angle_beta   90.00
_cell.angle_gamma   90.00
#
_symmetry.space_group_name_H-M   'P 1'
#
loop_
_entity.id
_entity.type
_entity.pdbx_description
1 polymer ?
#
loop_
_entity_poly.entity_id
_entity_poly.type
_entity_poly.pdbx_seq_one_letter_code
_entity_poly.pdbx_strand_id
1 'polypeptide(L)'
;MDYKLDSHRLRKNVRSTSDTHTHATPIRICILGGGFGGLYTALYLQRFCSSRLKNSQITLVDRKDHLVFTPLLYELVTDELQAWEIGPSFKKLLKHTTIQFCQGIVQGVDLETRQIKVKREDVVEQNPDLLTYDYLVLAVGAEMRLDGIPGAATYAYSFRTVADAERLKARLRELENSDRQTIQVAVVGGGPSGVE
;
A
#
# COMPACT_ATOMS: atom_id res chain seq x y z
N MET A 1 -12.23 -50.12 61.97
CA MET A 1 -11.95 -50.73 60.63
C MET A 1 -11.34 -49.66 59.75
N ASP A 2 -10.02 -49.56 59.87
CA ASP A 2 -9.25 -48.49 59.19
C ASP A 2 -8.78 -48.99 57.83
N TYR A 3 -9.22 -48.37 56.75
CA TYR A 3 -8.66 -48.60 55.44
C TYR A 3 -7.58 -47.54 55.17
N LYS A 4 -6.32 -47.92 55.37
CA LYS A 4 -5.15 -47.19 54.85
C LYS A 4 -5.09 -47.39 53.33
N LEU A 5 -5.31 -46.34 52.58
CA LEU A 5 -5.03 -46.27 51.12
C LEU A 5 -3.53 -46.08 50.89
N ASP A 6 -2.95 -47.07 50.22
CA ASP A 6 -1.56 -47.14 49.85
C ASP A 6 -1.23 -46.14 48.74
N SER A 7 -0.46 -45.10 49.10
CA SER A 7 -0.12 -43.94 48.20
C SER A 7 1.12 -44.15 47.34
N HIS A 8 1.55 -45.40 47.13
CA HIS A 8 2.85 -45.69 46.50
C HIS A 8 2.84 -46.27 45.07
N ARG A 9 1.74 -46.29 44.32
CA ARG A 9 1.68 -46.94 43.02
C ARG A 9 1.24 -46.14 41.81
N LEU A 10 1.34 -44.78 41.81
CA LEU A 10 1.02 -43.95 40.66
C LEU A 10 2.12 -42.95 40.26
N ARG A 11 3.38 -43.38 40.37
CA ARG A 11 4.50 -42.64 39.78
C ARG A 11 5.23 -43.52 38.78
N LYS A 12 4.69 -43.71 37.57
CA LYS A 12 5.46 -44.05 36.34
C LYS A 12 4.52 -43.95 35.16
N ASN A 13 4.74 -42.94 34.36
CA ASN A 13 4.52 -42.73 32.95
C ASN A 13 3.96 -41.35 32.63
N VAL A 14 4.65 -40.28 33.07
CA VAL A 14 4.62 -39.04 32.31
C VAL A 14 5.71 -39.21 31.25
N ARG A 15 5.34 -39.75 30.08
CA ARG A 15 6.14 -39.55 28.87
C ARG A 15 6.18 -38.05 28.62
N SER A 16 7.36 -37.50 28.71
CA SER A 16 7.69 -36.20 28.13
C SER A 16 7.41 -36.27 26.64
N THR A 17 6.24 -35.88 26.22
CA THR A 17 6.02 -35.47 24.82
C THR A 17 6.90 -34.24 24.63
N SER A 18 8.04 -34.44 24.03
CA SER A 18 8.82 -33.36 23.44
C SER A 18 7.88 -32.62 22.51
N ASP A 19 7.54 -31.38 22.92
CA ASP A 19 6.88 -30.42 22.05
C ASP A 19 7.79 -30.17 20.83
N THR A 20 7.60 -30.98 19.80
CA THR A 20 8.05 -30.66 18.47
C THR A 20 7.21 -29.46 18.05
N HIS A 21 7.72 -28.25 18.32
CA HIS A 21 7.25 -27.04 17.65
C HIS A 21 7.49 -27.25 16.15
N THR A 22 6.51 -27.85 15.49
CA THR A 22 6.39 -27.76 14.04
C THR A 22 6.25 -26.28 13.74
N HIS A 23 7.31 -25.64 13.26
CA HIS A 23 7.29 -24.30 12.71
C HIS A 23 6.36 -24.35 11.49
N ALA A 24 5.06 -24.14 11.71
CA ALA A 24 4.11 -23.99 10.62
C ALA A 24 4.58 -22.82 9.77
N THR A 25 4.73 -23.04 8.47
CA THR A 25 5.11 -21.99 7.50
C THR A 25 4.16 -20.81 7.64
N PRO A 26 4.65 -19.58 7.73
CA PRO A 26 3.77 -18.43 7.88
C PRO A 26 2.86 -18.26 6.68
N ILE A 27 1.61 -17.87 6.92
CA ILE A 27 0.67 -17.48 5.87
C ILE A 27 1.17 -16.18 5.26
N ARG A 28 1.47 -16.19 3.96
CA ARG A 28 2.00 -15.03 3.24
C ARG A 28 0.88 -14.27 2.56
N ILE A 29 0.68 -13.03 2.97
CA ILE A 29 -0.33 -12.12 2.42
C ILE A 29 0.42 -11.02 1.67
N CYS A 30 0.24 -10.94 0.36
CA CYS A 30 0.84 -9.91 -0.47
C CYS A 30 -0.21 -8.90 -0.92
N ILE A 31 0.09 -7.61 -0.77
CA ILE A 31 -0.80 -6.49 -1.11
C ILE A 31 -0.08 -5.63 -2.15
N LEU A 32 -0.66 -5.52 -3.36
CA LEU A 32 -0.12 -4.72 -4.45
C LEU A 32 -0.79 -3.35 -4.48
N GLY A 33 0.03 -2.31 -4.30
CA GLY A 33 -0.37 -0.92 -4.23
C GLY A 33 -0.41 -0.38 -2.79
N GLY A 34 0.40 0.66 -2.52
CA GLY A 34 0.54 1.32 -1.22
C GLY A 34 -0.38 2.54 -1.04
N GLY A 35 -1.36 2.74 -1.92
CA GLY A 35 -2.37 3.78 -1.74
C GLY A 35 -3.27 3.52 -0.52
N PHE A 36 -4.35 4.31 -0.38
CA PHE A 36 -5.29 4.17 0.76
C PHE A 36 -5.77 2.73 0.94
N GLY A 37 -6.26 2.10 -0.15
CA GLY A 37 -6.80 0.74 -0.09
C GLY A 37 -5.78 -0.27 0.42
N GLY A 38 -4.56 -0.25 -0.12
CA GLY A 38 -3.52 -1.21 0.24
C GLY A 38 -2.94 -0.97 1.62
N LEU A 39 -2.57 0.27 1.95
CA LEU A 39 -2.01 0.60 3.26
C LEU A 39 -3.00 0.27 4.40
N TYR A 40 -4.26 0.73 4.28
CA TYR A 40 -5.26 0.44 5.31
C TYR A 40 -5.57 -1.06 5.40
N THR A 41 -5.63 -1.77 4.28
CA THR A 41 -5.76 -3.24 4.29
C THR A 41 -4.62 -3.88 5.05
N ALA A 42 -3.37 -3.48 4.80
CA ALA A 42 -2.21 -4.01 5.50
C ALA A 42 -2.29 -3.78 7.02
N LEU A 43 -2.61 -2.55 7.43
CA LEU A 43 -2.73 -2.18 8.86
C LEU A 43 -3.87 -2.93 9.57
N TYR A 44 -5.04 -3.05 8.93
CA TYR A 44 -6.16 -3.80 9.51
C TYR A 44 -5.87 -5.30 9.57
N LEU A 45 -5.30 -5.89 8.52
CA LEU A 45 -4.89 -7.30 8.52
C LEU A 45 -3.86 -7.58 9.60
N GLN A 46 -2.86 -6.72 9.79
CA GLN A 46 -1.89 -6.89 10.87
C GLN A 46 -2.59 -6.92 12.24
N ARG A 47 -3.49 -5.98 12.50
CA ARG A 47 -4.25 -5.93 13.76
C ARG A 47 -5.09 -7.19 13.95
N PHE A 48 -5.75 -7.66 12.88
CA PHE A 48 -6.53 -8.89 12.88
C PHE A 48 -5.66 -10.13 13.09
N CYS A 49 -4.56 -10.24 12.34
CA CYS A 49 -3.63 -11.37 12.41
C CYS A 49 -2.95 -11.47 13.78
N SER A 50 -2.59 -10.34 14.40
CA SER A 50 -1.99 -10.34 15.74
C SER A 50 -2.89 -10.97 16.78
N SER A 51 -4.22 -10.91 16.61
CA SER A 51 -5.19 -11.47 17.53
C SER A 51 -5.61 -12.91 17.19
N ARG A 52 -5.64 -13.30 15.93
CA ARG A 52 -6.24 -14.57 15.46
C ARG A 52 -5.32 -15.48 14.65
N LEU A 53 -4.37 -14.90 13.90
CA LEU A 53 -3.44 -15.62 13.02
C LEU A 53 -2.00 -15.25 13.39
N LYS A 54 -1.50 -15.83 14.48
CA LYS A 54 -0.18 -15.49 15.06
C LYS A 54 1.01 -15.74 14.10
N ASN A 55 0.83 -16.53 13.03
CA ASN A 55 1.87 -16.88 12.10
C ASN A 55 1.51 -16.40 10.69
N SER A 56 1.52 -15.06 10.48
CA SER A 56 1.29 -14.46 9.17
C SER A 56 2.37 -13.42 8.84
N GLN A 57 2.73 -13.37 7.57
CA GLN A 57 3.65 -12.39 6.99
C GLN A 57 2.89 -11.53 6.00
N ILE A 58 2.86 -10.22 6.22
CA ILE A 58 2.19 -9.26 5.34
C ILE A 58 3.26 -8.48 4.58
N THR A 59 3.20 -8.48 3.26
CA THR A 59 4.07 -7.70 2.38
C THR A 59 3.26 -6.70 1.60
N LEU A 60 3.58 -5.41 1.74
CA LEU A 60 3.02 -4.30 0.96
C LEU A 60 4.01 -3.94 -0.16
N VAL A 61 3.55 -3.97 -1.41
CA VAL A 61 4.37 -3.66 -2.59
C VAL A 61 3.88 -2.37 -3.22
N ASP A 62 4.76 -1.40 -3.43
CA ASP A 62 4.49 -0.19 -4.21
C ASP A 62 5.75 0.28 -4.94
N ARG A 63 5.58 0.96 -6.06
CA ARG A 63 6.69 1.59 -6.80
C ARG A 63 7.27 2.80 -6.09
N LYS A 64 6.42 3.55 -5.35
CA LYS A 64 6.82 4.72 -4.57
C LYS A 64 7.20 4.30 -3.16
N ASP A 65 8.09 5.05 -2.55
CA ASP A 65 8.49 4.87 -1.15
C ASP A 65 7.59 5.61 -0.14
N HIS A 66 6.58 6.33 -0.64
CA HIS A 66 5.68 7.17 0.15
C HIS A 66 4.23 7.06 -0.30
N LEU A 67 3.31 7.26 0.66
CA LEU A 67 1.90 7.48 0.39
C LEU A 67 1.72 8.91 -0.13
N VAL A 68 0.83 9.12 -1.08
CA VAL A 68 0.34 10.47 -1.42
C VAL A 68 -1.07 10.62 -0.88
N PHE A 69 -1.28 11.59 0.03
CA PHE A 69 -2.60 11.89 0.56
C PHE A 69 -3.36 12.77 -0.43
N THR A 70 -3.92 12.10 -1.45
CA THR A 70 -4.56 12.76 -2.60
C THR A 70 -5.69 13.74 -2.27
N PRO A 71 -6.43 13.63 -1.15
CA PRO A 71 -7.41 14.65 -0.76
C PRO A 71 -6.83 16.04 -0.49
N LEU A 72 -5.52 16.15 -0.25
CA LEU A 72 -4.84 17.43 -0.01
C LEU A 72 -4.05 17.94 -1.24
N LEU A 73 -4.27 17.37 -2.43
CA LEU A 73 -3.58 17.83 -3.65
C LEU A 73 -3.90 19.29 -4.00
N TYR A 74 -5.11 19.75 -3.70
CA TYR A 74 -5.49 21.14 -3.99
C TYR A 74 -4.66 22.15 -3.19
N GLU A 75 -4.26 21.81 -1.96
CA GLU A 75 -3.41 22.68 -1.13
C GLU A 75 -1.98 22.84 -1.67
N LEU A 76 -1.54 21.95 -2.57
CA LEU A 76 -0.30 22.15 -3.31
C LEU A 76 -0.44 23.24 -4.39
N VAL A 77 -1.64 23.37 -4.96
CA VAL A 77 -1.92 24.39 -5.99
C VAL A 77 -1.99 25.77 -5.37
N THR A 78 -2.57 25.87 -4.16
CA THR A 78 -2.71 27.13 -3.40
C THR A 78 -1.47 27.52 -2.60
N ASP A 79 -0.40 26.70 -2.61
CA ASP A 79 0.82 26.88 -1.79
C ASP A 79 0.62 26.76 -0.27
N GLU A 80 -0.50 26.23 0.18
CA GLU A 80 -0.77 26.03 1.61
C GLU A 80 0.04 24.86 2.19
N LEU A 81 0.27 23.82 1.38
CA LEU A 81 1.12 22.69 1.76
C LEU A 81 2.19 22.40 0.70
N GLN A 82 3.23 21.73 1.13
CA GLN A 82 4.29 21.22 0.28
C GLN A 82 4.11 19.72 0.03
N ALA A 83 4.66 19.19 -1.08
CA ALA A 83 4.49 17.80 -1.48
C ALA A 83 4.95 16.80 -0.40
N TRP A 84 5.99 17.10 0.38
CA TRP A 84 6.49 16.25 1.46
C TRP A 84 5.55 16.20 2.68
N GLU A 85 4.67 17.19 2.87
CA GLU A 85 3.70 17.24 3.98
C GLU A 85 2.54 16.29 3.73
N ILE A 86 2.15 16.10 2.46
CA ILE A 86 1.10 15.17 2.06
C ILE A 86 1.63 13.80 1.64
N GLY A 87 2.95 13.59 1.68
CA GLY A 87 3.65 12.40 1.21
C GLY A 87 4.45 11.67 2.30
N PRO A 88 3.86 11.16 3.39
CA PRO A 88 4.61 10.44 4.41
C PRO A 88 5.19 9.14 3.86
N SER A 89 6.49 8.87 4.15
CA SER A 89 7.15 7.65 3.69
C SER A 89 6.57 6.38 4.34
N PHE A 90 6.53 5.27 3.60
CA PHE A 90 6.14 3.97 4.16
C PHE A 90 7.04 3.53 5.31
N LYS A 91 8.34 3.86 5.26
CA LYS A 91 9.26 3.63 6.37
C LYS A 91 8.76 4.27 7.67
N LYS A 92 8.20 5.49 7.60
CA LYS A 92 7.63 6.19 8.77
C LYS A 92 6.29 5.59 9.18
N LEU A 93 5.40 5.34 8.21
CA LEU A 93 4.05 4.81 8.46
C LEU A 93 4.06 3.40 9.05
N LEU A 94 5.01 2.56 8.62
CA LEU A 94 5.10 1.16 9.03
C LEU A 94 6.08 0.90 10.17
N LYS A 95 6.71 1.94 10.74
CA LYS A 95 7.80 1.83 11.74
C LYS A 95 7.46 0.94 12.95
N HIS A 96 6.21 0.92 13.39
CA HIS A 96 5.76 0.16 14.57
C HIS A 96 4.89 -1.04 14.17
N THR A 97 5.12 -1.57 12.98
CA THR A 97 4.37 -2.70 12.42
C THR A 97 5.31 -3.85 12.08
N THR A 98 4.75 -5.04 11.84
CA THR A 98 5.47 -6.19 11.28
C THR A 98 5.29 -6.31 9.77
N ILE A 99 4.64 -5.32 9.14
CA ILE A 99 4.41 -5.29 7.69
C ILE A 99 5.74 -5.05 6.99
N GLN A 100 6.08 -5.92 6.05
CA GLN A 100 7.24 -5.75 5.19
C GLN A 100 6.86 -4.84 4.02
N PHE A 101 7.66 -3.82 3.76
CA PHE A 101 7.52 -2.97 2.60
C PHE A 101 8.53 -3.40 1.53
N CYS A 102 8.02 -3.65 0.33
CA CYS A 102 8.81 -3.96 -0.86
C CYS A 102 8.61 -2.84 -1.89
N GLN A 103 9.61 -1.98 -2.05
CA GLN A 103 9.59 -0.98 -3.10
C GLN A 103 9.95 -1.62 -4.43
N GLY A 104 9.11 -1.43 -5.45
CA GLY A 104 9.37 -1.91 -6.79
C GLY A 104 8.15 -1.90 -7.70
N ILE A 105 8.41 -2.12 -8.97
CA ILE A 105 7.39 -2.17 -10.02
C ILE A 105 6.97 -3.62 -10.22
N VAL A 106 5.69 -3.90 -10.04
CA VAL A 106 5.11 -5.21 -10.34
C VAL A 106 5.09 -5.40 -11.85
N GLN A 107 5.82 -6.39 -12.34
CA GLN A 107 5.91 -6.73 -13.76
C GLN A 107 4.90 -7.80 -14.18
N GLY A 108 4.47 -8.64 -13.25
CA GLY A 108 3.52 -9.70 -13.52
C GLY A 108 3.14 -10.48 -12.26
N VAL A 109 2.00 -11.15 -12.35
CA VAL A 109 1.47 -12.05 -11.33
C VAL A 109 1.17 -13.38 -11.99
N ASP A 110 1.74 -14.45 -11.46
CA ASP A 110 1.43 -15.82 -11.83
C ASP A 110 0.47 -16.40 -10.77
N LEU A 111 -0.76 -16.65 -11.20
CA LEU A 111 -1.82 -17.15 -10.31
C LEU A 111 -1.69 -18.66 -10.05
N GLU A 112 -1.07 -19.42 -10.96
CA GLU A 112 -0.90 -20.86 -10.82
C GLU A 112 0.21 -21.17 -9.83
N THR A 113 1.37 -20.54 -9.98
CA THR A 113 2.52 -20.70 -9.09
C THR A 113 2.45 -19.79 -7.87
N ARG A 114 1.47 -18.87 -7.80
CA ARG A 114 1.31 -17.87 -6.75
C ARG A 114 2.57 -17.05 -6.53
N GLN A 115 3.10 -16.50 -7.62
CA GLN A 115 4.33 -15.71 -7.64
C GLN A 115 4.07 -14.34 -8.25
N ILE A 116 4.77 -13.33 -7.72
CA ILE A 116 4.75 -11.96 -8.20
C ILE A 116 6.17 -11.60 -8.60
N LYS A 117 6.33 -11.08 -9.82
CA LYS A 117 7.60 -10.56 -10.32
C LYS A 117 7.67 -9.06 -10.01
N VAL A 118 8.64 -8.67 -9.18
CA VAL A 118 8.85 -7.26 -8.78
C VAL A 118 10.23 -6.82 -9.23
N LYS A 119 10.28 -5.75 -10.02
CA LYS A 119 11.54 -5.10 -10.41
C LYS A 119 11.82 -3.97 -9.43
N ARG A 120 12.95 -4.06 -8.70
CA ARG A 120 13.44 -2.98 -7.86
C ARG A 120 14.26 -1.99 -8.69
N GLU A 121 14.14 -0.71 -8.39
CA GLU A 121 14.91 0.33 -9.09
C GLU A 121 16.32 0.52 -8.49
N ASP A 122 16.50 0.15 -7.24
CA ASP A 122 17.75 0.30 -6.47
C ASP A 122 18.75 -0.85 -6.63
N VAL A 123 18.36 -1.91 -7.35
CA VAL A 123 19.20 -3.10 -7.55
C VAL A 123 19.63 -3.18 -9.01
N VAL A 124 20.94 -3.20 -9.24
CA VAL A 124 21.57 -3.32 -10.57
C VAL A 124 21.35 -4.73 -11.18
N GLU A 125 20.90 -5.68 -10.38
CA GLU A 125 20.64 -7.05 -10.84
C GLU A 125 19.48 -7.08 -11.83
N GLN A 126 19.70 -7.73 -12.97
CA GLN A 126 18.74 -7.80 -14.08
C GLN A 126 17.54 -8.73 -13.81
N ASN A 127 17.58 -9.52 -12.74
CA ASN A 127 16.52 -10.46 -12.42
C ASN A 127 15.50 -9.85 -11.45
N PRO A 128 14.20 -9.92 -11.76
CA PRO A 128 13.17 -9.46 -10.83
C PRO A 128 13.12 -10.34 -9.59
N ASP A 129 12.84 -9.72 -8.43
CA ASP A 129 12.53 -10.46 -7.22
C ASP A 129 11.24 -11.24 -7.40
N LEU A 130 11.22 -12.49 -6.95
CA LEU A 130 10.04 -13.35 -6.93
C LEU A 130 9.47 -13.37 -5.50
N LEU A 131 8.31 -12.77 -5.33
CA LEU A 131 7.54 -12.83 -4.09
C LEU A 131 6.50 -13.94 -4.21
N THR A 132 6.48 -14.86 -3.26
CA THR A 132 5.46 -15.91 -3.19
C THR A 132 4.37 -15.51 -2.21
N TYR A 133 3.12 -15.91 -2.48
CA TYR A 133 1.97 -15.58 -1.64
C TYR A 133 1.00 -16.74 -1.48
N ASP A 134 0.25 -16.75 -0.39
CA ASP A 134 -0.91 -17.62 -0.17
C ASP A 134 -2.21 -16.85 -0.43
N TYR A 135 -2.21 -15.54 -0.10
CA TYR A 135 -3.29 -14.60 -0.39
C TYR A 135 -2.76 -13.35 -1.08
N LEU A 136 -3.47 -12.91 -2.12
CA LEU A 136 -3.14 -11.71 -2.89
C LEU A 136 -4.27 -10.69 -2.80
N VAL A 137 -3.92 -9.43 -2.49
CA VAL A 137 -4.82 -8.29 -2.52
C VAL A 137 -4.37 -7.34 -3.62
N LEU A 138 -5.27 -7.02 -4.54
CA LEU A 138 -5.04 -6.03 -5.59
C LEU A 138 -5.61 -4.67 -5.14
N ALA A 139 -4.73 -3.72 -4.85
CA ALA A 139 -5.06 -2.37 -4.41
C ALA A 139 -4.33 -1.32 -5.26
N VAL A 140 -4.15 -1.61 -6.54
CA VAL A 140 -3.35 -0.81 -7.48
C VAL A 140 -3.98 0.55 -7.87
N GLY A 141 -5.19 0.83 -7.37
CA GLY A 141 -5.90 2.07 -7.65
C GLY A 141 -6.56 2.08 -9.04
N ALA A 142 -6.80 3.28 -9.55
CA ALA A 142 -7.40 3.50 -10.86
C ALA A 142 -6.61 4.58 -11.61
N GLU A 143 -6.68 4.58 -12.91
CA GLU A 143 -6.13 5.63 -13.77
C GLU A 143 -7.25 6.47 -14.39
N MET A 144 -6.95 7.72 -14.69
CA MET A 144 -7.89 8.58 -15.40
C MET A 144 -7.89 8.22 -16.89
N ARG A 145 -9.07 7.94 -17.42
CA ARG A 145 -9.25 7.69 -18.84
C ARG A 145 -9.72 8.97 -19.52
N LEU A 146 -8.82 9.61 -20.26
CA LEU A 146 -9.11 10.83 -21.02
C LEU A 146 -9.46 10.54 -22.48
N ASP A 147 -9.26 9.30 -22.94
CA ASP A 147 -9.51 8.82 -24.28
C ASP A 147 -10.99 8.84 -24.71
N GLY A 148 -11.91 8.80 -23.75
CA GLY A 148 -13.35 8.89 -23.97
C GLY A 148 -13.87 10.28 -24.34
N ILE A 149 -13.05 11.34 -24.20
CA ILE A 149 -13.44 12.74 -24.47
C ILE A 149 -12.47 13.29 -25.52
N PRO A 150 -12.94 13.59 -26.76
CA PRO A 150 -12.08 14.15 -27.80
C PRO A 150 -11.35 15.40 -27.33
N GLY A 151 -10.02 15.42 -27.44
CA GLY A 151 -9.17 16.54 -27.04
C GLY A 151 -8.78 16.57 -25.58
N ALA A 152 -9.40 15.82 -24.69
CA ALA A 152 -9.10 15.88 -23.25
C ALA A 152 -7.65 15.49 -22.95
N ALA A 153 -7.12 14.45 -23.59
CA ALA A 153 -5.72 14.03 -23.41
C ALA A 153 -4.70 15.11 -23.82
N THR A 154 -5.07 16.01 -24.74
CA THR A 154 -4.19 17.07 -25.27
C THR A 154 -4.32 18.37 -24.48
N TYR A 155 -5.53 18.74 -24.08
CA TYR A 155 -5.83 20.08 -23.57
C TYR A 155 -6.21 20.13 -22.10
N ALA A 156 -6.60 19.01 -21.48
CA ALA A 156 -7.00 18.99 -20.09
C ALA A 156 -5.81 18.76 -19.15
N TYR A 157 -5.90 19.35 -17.98
CA TYR A 157 -5.03 19.05 -16.84
C TYR A 157 -5.72 18.01 -15.96
N SER A 158 -5.11 16.84 -15.83
CA SER A 158 -5.55 15.84 -14.84
C SER A 158 -5.19 16.31 -13.44
N PHE A 159 -5.93 15.84 -12.42
CA PHE A 159 -5.69 16.21 -11.03
C PHE A 159 -5.77 14.99 -10.11
N ARG A 160 -4.68 14.18 -10.10
CA ARG A 160 -4.60 12.93 -9.33
C ARG A 160 -3.24 12.67 -8.69
N THR A 161 -2.20 13.33 -9.18
CA THR A 161 -0.83 13.11 -8.71
C THR A 161 -0.22 14.44 -8.30
N VAL A 162 0.85 14.39 -7.51
CA VAL A 162 1.63 15.59 -7.17
C VAL A 162 2.12 16.29 -8.44
N ALA A 163 2.58 15.53 -9.45
CA ALA A 163 3.01 16.10 -10.73
C ALA A 163 1.86 16.80 -11.49
N ASP A 164 0.63 16.30 -11.35
CA ASP A 164 -0.54 16.98 -11.93
C ASP A 164 -0.81 18.32 -11.24
N ALA A 165 -0.76 18.33 -9.90
CA ALA A 165 -0.95 19.54 -9.10
C ALA A 165 0.12 20.59 -9.43
N GLU A 166 1.38 20.21 -9.52
CA GLU A 166 2.49 21.09 -9.89
C GLU A 166 2.35 21.66 -11.31
N ARG A 167 1.94 20.84 -12.28
CA ARG A 167 1.67 21.32 -13.65
C ARG A 167 0.51 22.30 -13.70
N LEU A 168 -0.58 22.02 -12.99
CA LEU A 168 -1.72 22.92 -12.90
C LEU A 168 -1.32 24.26 -12.26
N LYS A 169 -0.61 24.21 -11.14
CA LYS A 169 -0.08 25.38 -10.43
C LYS A 169 0.81 26.25 -11.32
N ALA A 170 1.75 25.63 -12.03
CA ALA A 170 2.63 26.35 -12.95
C ALA A 170 1.80 27.05 -14.04
N ARG A 171 0.77 26.38 -14.59
CA ARG A 171 -0.08 26.97 -15.60
C ARG A 171 -0.93 28.14 -15.09
N LEU A 172 -1.47 28.02 -13.87
CA LEU A 172 -2.23 29.12 -13.25
C LEU A 172 -1.35 30.35 -13.05
N ARG A 173 -0.12 30.18 -12.56
CA ARG A 173 0.86 31.26 -12.41
C ARG A 173 1.23 31.93 -13.74
N GLU A 174 1.41 31.16 -14.82
CA GLU A 174 1.61 31.72 -16.16
C GLU A 174 0.44 32.57 -16.61
N LEU A 175 -0.79 32.11 -16.34
CA LEU A 175 -2.00 32.85 -16.69
C LEU A 175 -2.16 34.15 -15.89
N GLU A 176 -1.89 34.10 -14.59
CA GLU A 176 -1.92 35.25 -13.69
C GLU A 176 -0.93 36.34 -14.12
N ASN A 177 0.26 35.94 -14.59
CA ASN A 177 1.29 36.87 -15.08
C ASN A 177 1.10 37.28 -16.55
N SER A 178 0.03 36.86 -17.20
CA SER A 178 -0.25 37.22 -18.60
C SER A 178 -1.03 38.52 -18.70
N ASP A 179 -0.88 39.24 -19.81
CA ASP A 179 -1.64 40.47 -20.10
C ASP A 179 -3.13 40.23 -20.45
N ARG A 180 -3.65 39.05 -20.15
CA ARG A 180 -5.04 38.70 -20.46
C ARG A 180 -6.00 39.33 -19.46
N GLN A 181 -6.97 40.09 -19.96
CA GLN A 181 -7.99 40.71 -19.13
C GLN A 181 -8.98 39.70 -18.53
N THR A 182 -9.15 38.54 -19.15
CA THR A 182 -10.09 37.50 -18.70
C THR A 182 -9.48 36.13 -18.92
N ILE A 183 -9.53 35.32 -17.89
CA ILE A 183 -9.13 33.89 -17.91
C ILE A 183 -10.40 33.06 -17.70
N GLN A 184 -10.66 32.16 -18.62
CA GLN A 184 -11.77 31.20 -18.49
C GLN A 184 -11.20 29.83 -18.09
N VAL A 185 -11.70 29.28 -16.99
CA VAL A 185 -11.36 27.95 -16.51
C VAL A 185 -12.61 27.08 -16.52
N ALA A 186 -12.53 25.91 -17.16
CA ALA A 186 -13.60 24.92 -17.13
C ALA A 186 -13.18 23.73 -16.26
N VAL A 187 -13.98 23.43 -15.25
CA VAL A 187 -13.80 22.25 -14.40
C VAL A 187 -14.75 21.15 -14.88
N VAL A 188 -14.20 20.00 -15.24
CA VAL A 188 -14.97 18.86 -15.74
C VAL A 188 -15.00 17.76 -14.67
N GLY A 189 -16.17 17.63 -14.02
CA GLY A 189 -16.42 16.68 -12.94
C GLY A 189 -16.86 17.36 -11.66
N GLY A 190 -17.92 16.86 -11.05
CA GLY A 190 -18.51 17.38 -9.79
C GLY A 190 -18.19 16.48 -8.57
N GLY A 191 -17.12 15.75 -8.62
CA GLY A 191 -16.59 15.02 -7.44
C GLY A 191 -15.86 15.97 -6.48
N PRO A 192 -15.34 15.47 -5.32
CA PRO A 192 -14.64 16.30 -4.33
C PRO A 192 -13.55 17.19 -4.96
N SER A 193 -12.65 16.64 -5.74
CA SER A 193 -11.55 17.39 -6.39
C SER A 193 -12.01 18.43 -7.43
N GLY A 194 -13.24 18.38 -7.90
CA GLY A 194 -13.78 19.35 -8.85
C GLY A 194 -14.60 20.45 -8.19
N VAL A 195 -14.95 20.27 -6.92
CA VAL A 195 -15.72 21.24 -6.11
C VAL A 195 -14.80 22.08 -5.23
N GLU A 196 -13.73 21.48 -4.70
CA GLU A 196 -12.66 22.15 -3.94
C GLU A 196 -11.81 23.04 -4.84
#